data_bd5cac5a489d2f5c61db3df552b40f06
#
_entry.id   bd5cac5a489d2f5c61db3df552b40f06
#
_cell.length_a   1.000
_cell.length_b   1.000
_cell.length_c   1.000
_cell.angle_alpha   90.00
_cell.angle_beta   90.00
_cell.angle_gamma   90.00
#
_symmetry.space_group_name_H-M   'P 1'
#
loop_
_entity.id
_entity.type
_entity.pdbx_description
1 polymer ?
#
loop_
_entity_poly.entity_id
_entity_poly.type
_entity_poly.pdbx_seq_one_letter_code
_entity_poly.pdbx_strand_id
1 'polypeptide(L)'
;YENNLQWHERDLANSSNERIILPQFYILLEFIIKKTENVFSNLYVNKQKMRENLDGAGGLPMAEAFVIALGKTDLGRQDAHELIRSITMDAEKKGITLSENVKDNSEVQKYLSNKEISHCLNPDNYIGHSKEIIEKVLASIDE
;
A
#
# COMPACT_ATOMS: atom_id res chain seq x y z
N TYR A 1 19.62 28.26 4.46
CA TYR A 1 18.70 28.67 5.55
C TYR A 1 19.05 30.06 6.06
N GLU A 2 20.32 30.39 6.19
CA GLU A 2 20.78 31.68 6.73
C GLU A 2 20.32 32.92 5.92
N ASN A 3 20.05 32.69 4.62
CA ASN A 3 19.57 33.75 3.70
C ASN A 3 18.03 33.85 3.63
N ASN A 4 17.30 33.08 4.40
CA ASN A 4 15.83 33.21 4.44
C ASN A 4 15.36 34.46 5.16
N LEU A 5 16.20 35.01 6.06
CA LEU A 5 15.94 36.26 6.75
C LEU A 5 16.43 37.42 5.88
N GLN A 6 15.51 38.14 5.31
CA GLN A 6 15.77 39.33 4.49
C GLN A 6 15.08 40.56 5.05
N TRP A 7 15.69 41.71 4.85
CA TRP A 7 15.07 42.98 5.14
C TRP A 7 14.05 43.32 4.06
N HIS A 8 12.83 43.62 4.47
CA HIS A 8 11.69 43.85 3.53
C HIS A 8 11.45 42.64 2.60
N GLU A 9 11.15 42.91 1.35
CA GLU A 9 10.85 41.90 0.36
C GLU A 9 12.09 41.23 -0.24
N ARG A 10 13.21 41.96 -0.26
CA ARG A 10 14.51 41.48 -0.74
C ARG A 10 15.65 42.34 -0.25
N ASP A 11 16.77 41.70 0.07
CA ASP A 11 18.03 42.35 0.42
C ASP A 11 19.10 42.03 -0.66
N LEU A 12 19.77 43.10 -1.14
CA LEU A 12 20.83 42.98 -2.12
C LEU A 12 22.03 42.16 -1.58
N ALA A 13 22.22 42.13 -0.26
CA ALA A 13 23.27 41.35 0.38
C ALA A 13 23.15 39.83 0.07
N ASN A 14 21.96 39.35 -0.20
CA ASN A 14 21.71 37.93 -0.57
C ASN A 14 22.01 37.62 -2.03
N SER A 15 22.26 38.62 -2.87
CA SER A 15 22.48 38.42 -4.32
C SER A 15 23.69 37.53 -4.64
N SER A 16 24.75 37.59 -3.83
CA SER A 16 25.94 36.74 -4.01
C SER A 16 25.62 35.25 -3.82
N ASN A 17 24.81 34.91 -2.83
CA ASN A 17 24.37 33.55 -2.57
C ASN A 17 23.39 33.03 -3.64
N GLU A 18 22.46 33.87 -4.08
CA GLU A 18 21.53 33.55 -5.16
C GLU A 18 22.26 33.17 -6.45
N ARG A 19 23.35 33.85 -6.79
CA ARG A 19 24.16 33.55 -7.97
C ARG A 19 24.84 32.17 -7.93
N ILE A 20 25.06 31.64 -6.73
CA ILE A 20 25.63 30.31 -6.53
C ILE A 20 24.51 29.26 -6.44
N ILE A 21 23.50 29.55 -5.61
CA ILE A 21 22.44 28.57 -5.30
C ILE A 21 21.54 28.31 -6.50
N LEU A 22 21.12 29.34 -7.23
CA LEU A 22 20.18 29.16 -8.34
C LEU A 22 20.75 28.32 -9.47
N PRO A 23 21.96 28.57 -9.98
CA PRO A 23 22.55 27.70 -11.01
C PRO A 23 22.71 26.24 -10.53
N GLN A 24 23.20 26.03 -9.30
CA GLN A 24 23.33 24.70 -8.74
C GLN A 24 21.98 24.01 -8.57
N PHE A 25 20.96 24.73 -8.12
CA PHE A 25 19.60 24.20 -8.00
C PHE A 25 19.08 23.68 -9.35
N TYR A 26 19.21 24.48 -10.42
CA TYR A 26 18.71 24.08 -11.73
C TYR A 26 19.50 22.88 -12.31
N ILE A 27 20.81 22.84 -12.15
CA ILE A 27 21.65 21.72 -12.59
C ILE A 27 21.27 20.43 -11.84
N LEU A 28 21.11 20.51 -10.53
CA LEU A 28 20.72 19.35 -9.72
C LEU A 28 19.30 18.90 -10.01
N LEU A 29 18.39 19.85 -10.22
CA LEU A 29 17.00 19.53 -10.58
C LEU A 29 16.93 18.79 -11.93
N GLU A 30 17.64 19.28 -12.96
CA GLU A 30 17.73 18.62 -14.25
C GLU A 30 18.32 17.20 -14.11
N PHE A 31 19.38 17.06 -13.31
CA PHE A 31 19.99 15.76 -13.05
C PHE A 31 19.00 14.79 -12.39
N ILE A 32 18.26 15.23 -11.39
CA ILE A 32 17.25 14.41 -10.69
C ILE A 32 16.15 13.99 -11.66
N ILE A 33 15.62 14.93 -12.46
CA ILE A 33 14.58 14.64 -13.45
C ILE A 33 15.04 13.58 -14.44
N LYS A 34 16.22 13.76 -15.05
CA LYS A 34 16.79 12.79 -16.00
C LYS A 34 17.05 11.42 -15.36
N LYS A 35 17.51 11.38 -14.12
CA LYS A 35 17.69 10.12 -13.40
C LYS A 35 16.34 9.43 -13.11
N THR A 36 15.34 10.18 -12.73
CA THR A 36 14.00 9.67 -12.49
C THR A 36 13.38 9.11 -13.77
N GLU A 37 13.47 9.86 -14.87
CA GLU A 37 13.04 9.39 -16.19
C GLU A 37 13.72 8.08 -16.58
N ASN A 38 15.05 8.00 -16.43
CA ASN A 38 15.79 6.77 -16.76
C ASN A 38 15.37 5.58 -15.89
N VAL A 39 15.09 5.79 -14.60
CA VAL A 39 14.59 4.73 -13.70
C VAL A 39 13.23 4.23 -14.16
N PHE A 40 12.29 5.13 -14.41
CA PHE A 40 10.93 4.73 -14.82
C PHE A 40 10.89 4.12 -16.22
N SER A 41 11.66 4.65 -17.17
CA SER A 41 11.73 4.11 -18.54
C SER A 41 12.31 2.69 -18.60
N ASN A 42 13.14 2.32 -17.64
CA ASN A 42 13.77 1.00 -17.57
C ASN A 42 13.18 0.11 -16.48
N LEU A 43 12.05 0.50 -15.91
CA LEU A 43 11.42 -0.27 -14.84
C LEU A 43 10.91 -1.60 -15.38
N TYR A 44 11.39 -2.70 -14.81
CA TYR A 44 10.86 -4.04 -15.07
C TYR A 44 9.98 -4.52 -13.91
N VAL A 45 8.72 -4.82 -14.21
CA VAL A 45 7.77 -5.36 -13.23
C VAL A 45 7.69 -6.88 -13.37
N ASN A 46 8.22 -7.60 -12.39
CA ASN A 46 8.11 -9.05 -12.34
C ASN A 46 6.76 -9.46 -11.71
N LYS A 47 5.73 -9.51 -12.55
CA LYS A 47 4.36 -9.84 -12.13
C LYS A 47 4.24 -11.21 -11.48
N GLN A 48 5.01 -12.20 -11.99
CA GLN A 48 5.03 -13.52 -11.41
C GLN A 48 5.57 -13.51 -9.98
N LYS A 49 6.71 -12.82 -9.76
CA LYS A 49 7.29 -12.73 -8.42
C LYS A 49 6.41 -11.97 -7.44
N MET A 50 5.72 -10.93 -7.91
CA MET A 50 4.73 -10.22 -7.11
C MET A 50 3.60 -11.15 -6.65
N ARG A 51 3.09 -11.99 -7.55
CA ARG A 51 2.05 -12.97 -7.23
C ARG A 51 2.56 -14.05 -6.26
N GLU A 52 3.74 -14.61 -6.50
CA GLU A 52 4.37 -15.58 -5.60
C GLU A 52 4.55 -15.00 -4.19
N ASN A 53 4.96 -13.74 -4.05
CA ASN A 53 5.11 -13.08 -2.76
C ASN A 53 3.78 -12.90 -2.04
N LEU A 54 2.72 -12.55 -2.77
CA LEU A 54 1.37 -12.41 -2.22
C LEU A 54 0.81 -13.75 -1.75
N ASP A 55 0.95 -14.78 -2.57
CA ASP A 55 0.48 -16.14 -2.28
C ASP A 55 1.29 -16.76 -1.13
N GLY A 56 2.62 -16.51 -1.11
CA GLY A 56 3.53 -16.95 -0.03
C GLY A 56 3.24 -16.33 1.34
N ALA A 57 2.52 -15.21 1.38
CA ALA A 57 2.05 -14.63 2.64
C ALA A 57 0.89 -15.43 3.29
N GLY A 58 0.40 -16.49 2.64
CA GLY A 58 -0.55 -17.45 3.23
C GLY A 58 -1.88 -16.85 3.68
N GLY A 59 -2.30 -15.74 3.10
CA GLY A 59 -3.56 -15.04 3.43
C GLY A 59 -3.46 -14.04 4.58
N LEU A 60 -2.29 -13.85 5.19
CA LEU A 60 -2.11 -12.85 6.27
C LEU A 60 -2.52 -11.42 5.86
N PRO A 61 -2.22 -10.92 4.64
CA PRO A 61 -2.69 -9.60 4.21
C PRO A 61 -4.22 -9.46 4.19
N MET A 62 -4.95 -10.59 4.17
CA MET A 62 -6.43 -10.61 4.15
C MET A 62 -7.06 -10.70 5.54
N ALA A 63 -6.27 -10.74 6.61
CA ALA A 63 -6.79 -10.84 7.98
C ALA A 63 -7.78 -9.73 8.33
N GLU A 64 -7.48 -8.47 7.96
CA GLU A 64 -8.37 -7.33 8.22
C GLU A 64 -9.71 -7.46 7.48
N ALA A 65 -9.72 -8.09 6.31
CA ALA A 65 -10.95 -8.35 5.57
C ALA A 65 -11.92 -9.23 6.36
N PHE A 66 -11.39 -10.23 7.05
CA PHE A 66 -12.20 -11.07 7.95
C PHE A 66 -12.68 -10.30 9.17
N VAL A 67 -11.82 -9.46 9.77
CA VAL A 67 -12.23 -8.61 10.91
C VAL A 67 -13.38 -7.69 10.50
N ILE A 68 -13.31 -7.10 9.31
CA ILE A 68 -14.40 -6.23 8.79
C ILE A 68 -15.66 -7.03 8.50
N ALA A 69 -15.56 -8.20 7.88
CA ALA A 69 -16.71 -9.03 7.56
C ALA A 69 -17.41 -9.55 8.82
N LEU A 70 -16.65 -10.13 9.75
CA LEU A 70 -17.15 -10.62 11.03
C LEU A 70 -17.69 -9.50 11.91
N GLY A 71 -17.05 -8.34 11.91
CA GLY A 71 -17.48 -7.18 12.70
C GLY A 71 -18.81 -6.58 12.25
N LYS A 72 -19.31 -6.94 11.07
CA LYS A 72 -20.64 -6.58 10.57
C LYS A 72 -21.73 -7.56 11.02
N THR A 73 -21.35 -8.68 11.62
CA THR A 73 -22.26 -9.67 12.22
C THR A 73 -22.53 -9.35 13.69
N ASP A 74 -23.32 -10.18 14.35
CA ASP A 74 -23.62 -10.04 15.78
C ASP A 74 -22.40 -10.26 16.70
N LEU A 75 -21.26 -10.75 16.14
CA LEU A 75 -20.03 -10.94 16.89
C LEU A 75 -19.42 -9.60 17.35
N GLY A 76 -19.54 -8.55 16.54
CA GLY A 76 -18.95 -7.27 16.82
C GLY A 76 -17.44 -7.19 16.51
N ARG A 77 -16.91 -5.97 16.39
CA ARG A 77 -15.55 -5.72 15.89
C ARG A 77 -14.46 -6.24 16.84
N GLN A 78 -14.64 -6.07 18.14
CA GLN A 78 -13.61 -6.44 19.13
C GLN A 78 -13.40 -7.96 19.16
N ASP A 79 -14.49 -8.72 19.22
CA ASP A 79 -14.44 -10.17 19.26
C ASP A 79 -14.02 -10.76 17.91
N ALA A 80 -14.41 -10.11 16.80
CA ALA A 80 -13.92 -10.45 15.46
C ALA A 80 -12.40 -10.33 15.34
N HIS A 81 -11.82 -9.25 15.87
CA HIS A 81 -10.38 -9.06 15.89
C HIS A 81 -9.67 -10.15 16.71
N GLU A 82 -10.18 -10.44 17.91
CA GLU A 82 -9.58 -11.46 18.78
C GLU A 82 -9.71 -12.87 18.17
N LEU A 83 -10.83 -13.17 17.54
CA LEU A 83 -11.04 -14.45 16.84
C LEU A 83 -10.01 -14.62 15.71
N ILE A 84 -9.85 -13.65 14.83
CA ILE A 84 -8.88 -13.73 13.73
C ILE A 84 -7.43 -13.76 14.26
N ARG A 85 -7.11 -13.00 15.29
CA ARG A 85 -5.80 -13.06 15.96
C ARG A 85 -5.52 -14.47 16.48
N SER A 86 -6.47 -15.09 17.17
CA SER A 86 -6.30 -16.44 17.71
C SER A 86 -6.11 -17.50 16.62
N ILE A 87 -6.89 -17.40 15.53
CA ILE A 87 -6.79 -18.29 14.36
C ILE A 87 -5.42 -18.14 13.66
N THR A 88 -4.93 -16.90 13.55
CA THR A 88 -3.61 -16.62 12.96
C THR A 88 -2.49 -17.25 13.79
N MET A 89 -2.51 -17.07 15.10
CA MET A 89 -1.52 -17.68 16.00
C MET A 89 -1.59 -19.21 16.04
N ASP A 90 -2.80 -19.76 15.91
CA ASP A 90 -3.00 -21.22 15.83
C ASP A 90 -2.46 -21.79 14.52
N ALA A 91 -2.68 -21.08 13.39
CA ALA A 91 -2.12 -21.42 12.10
C ALA A 91 -0.57 -21.47 12.15
N GLU A 92 0.05 -20.46 12.75
CA GLU A 92 1.50 -20.40 12.92
C GLU A 92 2.02 -21.59 13.74
N LYS A 93 1.37 -21.93 14.86
CA LYS A 93 1.74 -23.09 15.70
C LYS A 93 1.60 -24.42 14.97
N LYS A 94 0.61 -24.53 14.08
CA LYS A 94 0.36 -25.74 13.28
C LYS A 94 1.23 -25.82 12.02
N GLY A 95 1.94 -24.75 11.68
CA GLY A 95 2.72 -24.65 10.43
C GLY A 95 1.87 -24.63 9.17
N ILE A 96 0.62 -24.15 9.26
CA ILE A 96 -0.31 -23.98 8.14
C ILE A 96 -0.58 -22.49 7.87
N THR A 97 -1.15 -22.17 6.73
CA THR A 97 -1.50 -20.80 6.37
C THR A 97 -2.77 -20.33 7.06
N LEU A 98 -2.93 -19.00 7.21
CA LEU A 98 -4.19 -18.42 7.67
C LEU A 98 -5.35 -18.83 6.76
N SER A 99 -5.11 -18.84 5.43
CA SER A 99 -6.09 -19.24 4.43
C SER A 99 -6.62 -20.67 4.63
N GLU A 100 -5.77 -21.59 5.04
CA GLU A 100 -6.16 -22.98 5.34
C GLU A 100 -6.93 -23.03 6.66
N ASN A 101 -6.40 -22.42 7.71
CA ASN A 101 -6.99 -22.48 9.05
C ASN A 101 -8.36 -21.80 9.12
N VAL A 102 -8.57 -20.70 8.41
CA VAL A 102 -9.86 -19.97 8.39
C VAL A 102 -10.96 -20.75 7.67
N LYS A 103 -10.63 -21.43 6.58
CA LYS A 103 -11.64 -22.20 5.77
C LYS A 103 -12.32 -23.28 6.58
N ASP A 104 -11.56 -23.97 7.42
CA ASP A 104 -12.04 -25.10 8.19
C ASP A 104 -12.43 -24.73 9.64
N ASN A 105 -12.38 -23.43 9.97
CA ASN A 105 -12.67 -22.97 11.31
C ASN A 105 -14.17 -22.86 11.57
N SER A 106 -14.68 -23.69 12.50
CA SER A 106 -16.11 -23.76 12.84
C SER A 106 -16.66 -22.46 13.44
N GLU A 107 -15.82 -21.69 14.15
CA GLU A 107 -16.26 -20.40 14.73
C GLU A 107 -16.50 -19.35 13.63
N VAL A 108 -15.62 -19.29 12.64
CA VAL A 108 -15.80 -18.40 11.48
C VAL A 108 -17.03 -18.80 10.67
N GLN A 109 -17.24 -20.10 10.45
CA GLN A 109 -18.36 -20.64 9.69
C GLN A 109 -19.73 -20.42 10.37
N LYS A 110 -19.79 -20.10 11.66
CA LYS A 110 -21.03 -19.69 12.32
C LYS A 110 -21.54 -18.33 11.81
N TYR A 111 -20.64 -17.46 11.42
CA TYR A 111 -20.93 -16.07 11.06
C TYR A 111 -20.79 -15.78 9.56
N LEU A 112 -19.90 -16.48 8.87
CA LEU A 112 -19.61 -16.28 7.46
C LEU A 112 -19.85 -17.56 6.65
N SER A 113 -20.54 -17.42 5.54
CA SER A 113 -20.68 -18.50 4.55
C SER A 113 -19.36 -18.77 3.82
N ASN A 114 -19.23 -19.95 3.20
CA ASN A 114 -18.08 -20.29 2.38
C ASN A 114 -17.82 -19.29 1.23
N LYS A 115 -18.89 -18.66 0.75
CA LYS A 115 -18.81 -17.61 -0.28
C LYS A 115 -18.16 -16.35 0.24
N GLU A 116 -18.53 -15.91 1.45
CA GLU A 116 -17.95 -14.74 2.11
C GLU A 116 -16.51 -15.00 2.52
N ILE A 117 -16.21 -16.19 3.04
CA ILE A 117 -14.83 -16.61 3.35
C ILE A 117 -13.96 -16.56 2.08
N SER A 118 -14.43 -17.09 0.95
CA SER A 118 -13.72 -17.02 -0.32
C SER A 118 -13.57 -15.59 -0.83
N HIS A 119 -14.56 -14.74 -0.63
CA HIS A 119 -14.50 -13.32 -0.96
C HIS A 119 -13.43 -12.60 -0.13
N CYS A 120 -13.38 -12.85 1.18
CA CYS A 120 -12.36 -12.29 2.07
C CYS A 120 -10.95 -12.74 1.73
N LEU A 121 -10.77 -13.95 1.21
CA LEU A 121 -9.45 -14.46 0.83
C LEU A 121 -8.96 -13.97 -0.54
N ASN A 122 -9.82 -13.37 -1.36
CA ASN A 122 -9.42 -12.89 -2.67
C ASN A 122 -8.80 -11.49 -2.59
N PRO A 123 -7.48 -11.33 -2.83
CA PRO A 123 -6.82 -10.03 -2.74
C PRO A 123 -7.32 -9.01 -3.76
N ASP A 124 -7.91 -9.44 -4.88
CA ASP A 124 -8.44 -8.55 -5.90
C ASP A 124 -9.61 -7.68 -5.38
N ASN A 125 -10.25 -8.10 -4.28
CA ASN A 125 -11.31 -7.33 -3.63
C ASN A 125 -10.78 -6.19 -2.76
N TYR A 126 -9.46 -6.06 -2.60
CA TYR A 126 -8.82 -5.08 -1.67
C TYR A 126 -7.88 -4.09 -2.36
N ILE A 127 -8.01 -3.95 -3.66
CA ILE A 127 -7.24 -2.95 -4.42
C ILE A 127 -7.83 -1.53 -4.32
N GLY A 128 -8.99 -1.37 -3.66
CA GLY A 128 -9.70 -0.11 -3.52
C GLY A 128 -10.00 0.53 -4.89
N HIS A 129 -9.76 1.83 -5.01
CA HIS A 129 -9.93 2.59 -6.25
C HIS A 129 -8.65 2.67 -7.10
N SER A 130 -7.65 1.83 -6.86
CA SER A 130 -6.36 1.91 -7.54
C SER A 130 -6.50 1.84 -9.07
N LYS A 131 -7.36 0.97 -9.58
CA LYS A 131 -7.61 0.83 -11.02
C LYS A 131 -8.21 2.10 -11.61
N GLU A 132 -9.25 2.64 -10.99
CA GLU A 132 -9.94 3.87 -11.42
C GLU A 132 -9.00 5.09 -11.39
N ILE A 133 -8.12 5.18 -10.38
CA ILE A 133 -7.12 6.24 -10.27
C ILE A 133 -6.12 6.15 -11.42
N ILE A 134 -5.61 4.95 -11.71
CA ILE A 134 -4.67 4.70 -12.80
C ILE A 134 -5.32 5.08 -14.15
N GLU A 135 -6.55 4.63 -14.40
CA GLU A 135 -7.28 4.94 -15.64
C GLU A 135 -7.49 6.44 -15.83
N LYS A 136 -7.83 7.17 -14.75
CA LYS A 136 -7.97 8.64 -14.80
C LYS A 136 -6.64 9.34 -15.10
N VAL A 137 -5.54 8.89 -14.49
CA VAL A 137 -4.22 9.47 -14.74
C VAL A 137 -3.79 9.22 -16.19
N LEU A 138 -3.95 8.00 -16.69
CA LEU A 138 -3.61 7.67 -18.08
C LEU A 138 -4.42 8.52 -19.07
N ALA A 139 -5.73 8.65 -18.87
CA ALA A 139 -6.56 9.50 -19.72
C ALA A 139 -6.11 10.96 -19.73
N SER A 140 -5.59 11.49 -18.62
CA SER A 140 -5.10 12.89 -18.55
C SER A 140 -3.74 13.11 -19.20
N ILE A 141 -3.00 12.06 -19.55
CA ILE A 141 -1.72 12.16 -20.24
C ILE A 141 -1.90 12.14 -21.76
N ASP A 142 -2.99 11.52 -22.24
CA ASP A 142 -3.31 11.40 -23.66
C ASP A 142 -4.04 12.65 -24.23
N GLU A 143 -4.36 13.65 -23.38
CA GLU A 143 -4.86 14.97 -23.75
C GLU A 143 -3.69 15.97 -23.92
#